data_72ed57bd9ae498d52150df89bc106b05
#
_entry.id   72ed57bd9ae498d52150df89bc106b05
#
_cell.length_a   1.000
_cell.length_b   1.000
_cell.length_c   1.000
_cell.angle_alpha   90.00
_cell.angle_beta   90.00
_cell.angle_gamma   90.00
#
_symmetry.space_group_name_H-M   'P 1'
#
loop_
_entity.id
_entity.type
_entity.pdbx_description
1 polymer ?
#
loop_
_entity_poly.entity_id
_entity_poly.type
_entity_poly.pdbx_seq_one_letter_code
_entity_poly.pdbx_strand_id
1 'polypeptide(L)'
;MPSIYDARSTREWCDQETVGESFYRTALNDIRKHVPINEHNVRRFDATLVLEMDNPHSKSGHAISVRWQDRVIAHIPDSETNDYFPELARLAASGFDARVRATLWTNETQPNFNPRDVHMSVHIGSQPPGMIAPINNPPSQKWAVIPRGRTSQVAKEKDHLDVLQSYTGLGNAKTYILVTLHKVLLSTRTHWAGVEVRLDGKRIGELSKATGAKFLPIIEHYDSLGLITVCHAYLREAPTSAEVTLKAATFEEMTDKDLYAPDICPIPQLVPYASDPYTYNVPGRYRPNLEDNHAYGVRKYGKPHYSNPSRLGYRQANTGLRANKNYTIYLLCLFFGGYLGLHYYYLGKIGMGVLYTCTAGLFMIGWIADILNPRRGFHS
;
A
#
# COMPACT_ATOMS: atom_id res chain seq x y z
N MET A 1 -19.40 -15.57 -1.48
CA MET A 1 -18.05 -15.12 -1.09
C MET A 1 -17.75 -13.91 -1.95
N PRO A 2 -17.04 -12.89 -1.41
CA PRO A 2 -16.56 -11.77 -2.22
C PRO A 2 -15.67 -12.25 -3.36
N SER A 3 -15.64 -11.51 -4.43
CA SER A 3 -14.67 -11.71 -5.51
C SER A 3 -13.27 -11.28 -5.06
N ILE A 4 -12.25 -11.69 -5.78
CA ILE A 4 -10.86 -11.39 -5.41
C ILE A 4 -10.30 -10.30 -6.33
N TYR A 5 -9.78 -9.24 -5.72
CA TYR A 5 -8.99 -8.20 -6.37
C TYR A 5 -7.50 -8.46 -6.16
N ASP A 6 -6.70 -8.46 -7.21
CA ASP A 6 -5.27 -8.73 -7.11
C ASP A 6 -4.49 -7.47 -6.68
N ALA A 7 -4.14 -7.41 -5.40
CA ALA A 7 -3.37 -6.33 -4.78
C ALA A 7 -1.92 -6.73 -4.47
N ARG A 8 -1.44 -7.85 -5.04
CA ARG A 8 -0.08 -8.33 -4.78
C ARG A 8 0.96 -7.33 -5.27
N SER A 9 1.99 -7.12 -4.44
CA SER A 9 3.17 -6.35 -4.85
C SER A 9 3.81 -6.96 -6.10
N THR A 10 4.39 -6.12 -6.96
CA THR A 10 5.28 -6.57 -8.03
C THR A 10 6.63 -7.09 -7.48
N ARG A 11 6.97 -6.73 -6.23
CA ARG A 11 8.14 -7.23 -5.53
C ARG A 11 7.85 -8.63 -4.96
N GLU A 12 8.86 -9.46 -4.91
CA GLU A 12 8.71 -10.82 -4.35
C GLU A 12 8.70 -10.88 -2.83
N TRP A 13 9.23 -9.85 -2.17
CA TRP A 13 9.31 -9.83 -0.70
C TRP A 13 8.03 -9.33 -0.07
N CYS A 14 7.81 -9.82 1.15
CA CYS A 14 6.77 -9.37 2.05
C CYS A 14 7.46 -8.56 3.15
N ASP A 15 7.36 -7.24 3.09
CA ASP A 15 8.05 -6.28 3.98
C ASP A 15 7.10 -5.62 4.99
N GLN A 16 5.79 -5.77 4.80
CA GLN A 16 4.78 -5.28 5.72
C GLN A 16 4.62 -6.24 6.90
N GLU A 17 4.97 -5.79 8.10
CA GLU A 17 4.74 -6.53 9.33
C GLU A 17 3.25 -6.63 9.68
N THR A 18 2.87 -7.70 10.35
CA THR A 18 1.53 -7.90 10.88
C THR A 18 1.57 -8.10 12.39
N VAL A 19 0.42 -8.09 13.03
CA VAL A 19 0.29 -8.24 14.48
C VAL A 19 -0.80 -9.25 14.85
N GLY A 20 -0.73 -9.79 16.07
CA GLY A 20 -1.78 -10.63 16.63
C GLY A 20 -1.66 -12.12 16.30
N GLU A 21 -0.56 -12.59 15.71
CA GLU A 21 -0.34 -13.99 15.32
C GLU A 21 -0.50 -14.97 16.49
N SER A 22 -0.19 -14.52 17.71
CA SER A 22 -0.31 -15.34 18.92
C SER A 22 -1.75 -15.80 19.20
N PHE A 23 -2.74 -15.07 18.69
CA PHE A 23 -4.17 -15.40 18.82
C PHE A 23 -4.66 -16.39 17.78
N TYR A 24 -3.89 -16.66 16.71
CA TYR A 24 -4.31 -17.46 15.55
C TYR A 24 -3.42 -18.67 15.32
N ARG A 25 -2.86 -19.23 16.41
CA ARG A 25 -1.86 -20.33 16.35
C ARG A 25 -2.37 -21.56 15.62
N THR A 26 -3.67 -21.89 15.73
CA THR A 26 -4.26 -23.03 15.02
C THR A 26 -4.19 -22.86 13.51
N ALA A 27 -4.62 -21.71 12.98
CA ALA A 27 -4.54 -21.42 11.56
C ALA A 27 -3.10 -21.35 11.05
N LEU A 28 -2.19 -20.75 11.82
CA LEU A 28 -0.76 -20.69 11.51
C LEU A 28 -0.09 -22.07 11.53
N ASN A 29 -0.47 -22.95 12.45
CA ASN A 29 0.01 -24.33 12.46
C ASN A 29 -0.48 -25.14 11.26
N ASP A 30 -1.67 -24.85 10.74
CA ASP A 30 -2.15 -25.50 9.51
C ASP A 30 -1.37 -25.02 8.28
N ILE A 31 -1.04 -23.72 8.18
CA ILE A 31 -0.10 -23.24 7.15
C ILE A 31 1.23 -23.95 7.28
N ARG A 32 1.75 -24.08 8.49
CA ARG A 32 3.02 -24.75 8.78
C ARG A 32 3.05 -26.19 8.31
N LYS A 33 1.92 -26.92 8.39
CA LYS A 33 1.80 -28.31 7.95
C LYS A 33 1.64 -28.45 6.44
N HIS A 34 0.94 -27.53 5.78
CA HIS A 34 0.51 -27.69 4.39
C HIS A 34 1.32 -26.88 3.38
N VAL A 35 2.00 -25.83 3.82
CA VAL A 35 2.83 -24.98 2.96
C VAL A 35 4.31 -25.30 3.19
N PRO A 36 5.06 -25.71 2.17
CA PRO A 36 6.48 -26.06 2.35
C PRO A 36 7.34 -24.83 2.65
N ILE A 37 8.41 -25.04 3.38
CA ILE A 37 9.48 -24.04 3.57
C ILE A 37 10.26 -23.90 2.26
N ASN A 38 10.54 -22.66 1.86
CA ASN A 38 11.39 -22.38 0.70
C ASN A 38 12.87 -22.23 1.11
N GLU A 39 13.72 -21.95 0.12
CA GLU A 39 15.17 -21.74 0.31
C GLU A 39 15.52 -20.56 1.24
N HIS A 40 14.58 -19.62 1.46
CA HIS A 40 14.75 -18.47 2.36
C HIS A 40 14.19 -18.72 3.77
N ASN A 41 13.91 -19.96 4.14
CA ASN A 41 13.35 -20.38 5.43
C ASN A 41 11.98 -19.73 5.76
N VAL A 42 11.18 -19.43 4.76
CA VAL A 42 9.81 -18.93 4.91
C VAL A 42 8.84 -19.76 4.08
N ARG A 43 7.59 -19.79 4.52
CA ARG A 43 6.48 -20.38 3.77
C ARG A 43 5.78 -19.28 3.02
N ARG A 44 5.67 -19.41 1.68
CA ARG A 44 5.01 -18.41 0.81
C ARG A 44 3.63 -18.91 0.42
N PHE A 45 2.63 -18.03 0.53
CA PHE A 45 1.25 -18.30 0.17
C PHE A 45 0.51 -17.01 -0.20
N ASP A 46 -0.69 -17.13 -0.75
CA ASP A 46 -1.59 -16.00 -0.95
C ASP A 46 -2.51 -15.85 0.26
N ALA A 47 -2.71 -14.61 0.71
CA ALA A 47 -3.66 -14.23 1.75
C ALA A 47 -4.62 -13.16 1.22
N THR A 48 -5.67 -12.89 1.97
CA THR A 48 -6.61 -11.81 1.67
C THR A 48 -6.63 -10.78 2.80
N LEU A 49 -6.64 -9.51 2.45
CA LEU A 49 -6.92 -8.42 3.37
C LEU A 49 -8.43 -8.20 3.41
N VAL A 50 -8.98 -8.25 4.60
CA VAL A 50 -10.42 -8.09 4.83
C VAL A 50 -10.66 -6.97 5.83
N LEU A 51 -11.37 -5.94 5.37
CA LEU A 51 -11.74 -4.81 6.23
C LEU A 51 -12.89 -5.22 7.17
N GLU A 52 -12.72 -4.95 8.46
CA GLU A 52 -13.64 -5.26 9.54
C GLU A 52 -14.10 -3.97 10.23
N MET A 53 -15.21 -3.38 9.73
CA MET A 53 -15.80 -2.16 10.29
C MET A 53 -16.46 -2.36 11.65
N ASP A 54 -16.75 -3.60 12.01
CA ASP A 54 -17.44 -4.04 13.21
C ASP A 54 -16.53 -4.74 14.22
N ASN A 55 -15.20 -4.61 14.07
CA ASN A 55 -14.24 -5.22 15.00
C ASN A 55 -14.21 -4.46 16.34
N PRO A 56 -14.68 -5.06 17.45
CA PRO A 56 -14.78 -4.39 18.75
C PRO A 56 -13.43 -4.13 19.41
N HIS A 57 -12.34 -4.69 18.89
CA HIS A 57 -10.99 -4.57 19.46
C HIS A 57 -10.17 -3.47 18.78
N SER A 58 -10.69 -2.89 17.70
CA SER A 58 -10.00 -1.80 17.00
C SER A 58 -10.14 -0.47 17.76
N LYS A 59 -9.06 0.29 17.85
CA LYS A 59 -9.04 1.64 18.40
C LYS A 59 -9.44 2.70 17.38
N SER A 60 -9.21 2.42 16.10
CA SER A 60 -9.53 3.30 14.95
C SER A 60 -11.00 3.17 14.52
N GLY A 61 -11.75 2.23 15.09
CA GLY A 61 -13.13 1.92 14.71
C GLY A 61 -13.25 0.93 13.56
N HIS A 62 -12.14 0.50 12.98
CA HIS A 62 -12.06 -0.54 11.96
C HIS A 62 -10.71 -1.26 12.03
N ALA A 63 -10.68 -2.52 11.64
CA ALA A 63 -9.47 -3.34 11.59
C ALA A 63 -9.31 -3.97 10.20
N ILE A 64 -8.11 -4.43 9.89
CA ILE A 64 -7.84 -5.17 8.66
C ILE A 64 -7.25 -6.51 9.05
N SER A 65 -8.04 -7.58 8.88
CA SER A 65 -7.56 -8.94 9.10
C SER A 65 -6.84 -9.47 7.87
N VAL A 66 -5.76 -10.18 8.11
CA VAL A 66 -5.05 -11.01 7.11
C VAL A 66 -5.60 -12.41 7.21
N ARG A 67 -6.15 -12.95 6.11
CA ARG A 67 -6.81 -14.26 6.12
C ARG A 67 -6.19 -15.24 5.13
N TRP A 68 -6.07 -16.48 5.58
CA TRP A 68 -5.70 -17.62 4.74
C TRP A 68 -6.86 -18.62 4.73
N GLN A 69 -7.37 -18.93 3.54
CA GLN A 69 -8.56 -19.78 3.37
C GLN A 69 -9.74 -19.33 4.26
N ASP A 70 -9.99 -18.00 4.27
CA ASP A 70 -11.04 -17.33 5.06
C ASP A 70 -10.85 -17.36 6.61
N ARG A 71 -9.74 -17.92 7.10
CA ARG A 71 -9.38 -17.93 8.53
C ARG A 71 -8.41 -16.79 8.82
N VAL A 72 -8.67 -16.03 9.88
CA VAL A 72 -7.78 -14.96 10.34
C VAL A 72 -6.45 -15.57 10.80
N ILE A 73 -5.34 -14.99 10.36
CA ILE A 73 -3.98 -15.40 10.72
C ILE A 73 -3.18 -14.28 11.39
N ALA A 74 -3.56 -13.02 11.13
CA ALA A 74 -2.94 -11.82 11.68
C ALA A 74 -3.81 -10.60 11.36
N HIS A 75 -3.38 -9.42 11.79
CA HIS A 75 -3.95 -8.12 11.43
C HIS A 75 -2.86 -7.15 10.98
N ILE A 76 -3.25 -6.16 10.19
CA ILE A 76 -2.43 -4.97 9.95
C ILE A 76 -2.36 -4.17 11.26
N PRO A 77 -1.19 -3.62 11.65
CA PRO A 77 -1.06 -2.76 12.83
C PRO A 77 -2.05 -1.60 12.79
N ASP A 78 -2.70 -1.30 13.93
CA ASP A 78 -3.71 -0.23 14.04
C ASP A 78 -3.19 1.14 13.60
N SER A 79 -1.87 1.39 13.77
CA SER A 79 -1.20 2.61 13.31
C SER A 79 -1.16 2.78 11.79
N GLU A 80 -1.30 1.70 11.03
CA GLU A 80 -1.20 1.67 9.57
C GLU A 80 -2.54 1.41 8.88
N THR A 81 -3.54 0.99 9.66
CA THR A 81 -4.89 0.67 9.15
C THR A 81 -5.51 1.82 8.36
N ASN A 82 -5.31 3.06 8.81
CA ASN A 82 -5.86 4.25 8.15
C ASN A 82 -5.28 4.49 6.74
N ASP A 83 -4.06 4.04 6.48
CA ASP A 83 -3.43 4.20 5.16
C ASP A 83 -4.07 3.26 4.13
N TYR A 84 -4.47 2.06 4.56
CA TYR A 84 -5.13 1.05 3.71
C TYR A 84 -6.64 1.26 3.59
N PHE A 85 -7.25 1.92 4.58
CA PHE A 85 -8.70 2.00 4.75
C PHE A 85 -9.44 2.53 3.52
N PRO A 86 -9.04 3.64 2.87
CA PRO A 86 -9.81 4.21 1.75
C PRO A 86 -9.97 3.24 0.57
N GLU A 87 -8.90 2.54 0.21
CA GLU A 87 -8.91 1.61 -0.92
C GLU A 87 -9.62 0.31 -0.57
N LEU A 88 -9.38 -0.25 0.61
CA LEU A 88 -10.05 -1.47 1.05
C LEU A 88 -11.54 -1.26 1.30
N ALA A 89 -11.97 -0.08 1.76
CA ALA A 89 -13.37 0.27 1.89
C ALA A 89 -14.08 0.29 0.52
N ARG A 90 -13.43 0.90 -0.48
CA ARG A 90 -13.93 0.92 -1.86
C ARG A 90 -14.01 -0.49 -2.46
N LEU A 91 -12.98 -1.31 -2.28
CA LEU A 91 -12.97 -2.70 -2.73
C LEU A 91 -14.07 -3.51 -2.07
N ALA A 92 -14.22 -3.43 -0.75
CA ALA A 92 -15.24 -4.14 0.00
C ALA A 92 -16.66 -3.72 -0.40
N ALA A 93 -16.91 -2.41 -0.60
CA ALA A 93 -18.17 -1.89 -1.10
C ALA A 93 -18.48 -2.33 -2.55
N SER A 94 -17.43 -2.65 -3.32
CA SER A 94 -17.54 -3.21 -4.67
C SER A 94 -17.68 -4.75 -4.68
N GLY A 95 -17.67 -5.39 -3.50
CA GLY A 95 -17.80 -6.85 -3.37
C GLY A 95 -16.48 -7.61 -3.55
N PHE A 96 -15.34 -6.96 -3.33
CA PHE A 96 -14.02 -7.57 -3.48
C PHE A 96 -13.24 -7.61 -2.16
N ASP A 97 -12.43 -8.67 -2.02
CA ASP A 97 -11.34 -8.75 -1.04
C ASP A 97 -10.01 -8.61 -1.75
N ALA A 98 -9.04 -7.95 -1.12
CA ALA A 98 -7.73 -7.74 -1.70
C ALA A 98 -6.83 -8.95 -1.46
N ARG A 99 -6.40 -9.65 -2.55
CA ARG A 99 -5.40 -10.71 -2.46
C ARG A 99 -4.00 -10.11 -2.42
N VAL A 100 -3.23 -10.56 -1.44
CA VAL A 100 -1.83 -10.18 -1.22
C VAL A 100 -0.93 -11.41 -1.13
N ARG A 101 0.35 -11.24 -1.36
CA ARG A 101 1.34 -12.27 -0.99
C ARG A 101 1.51 -12.26 0.52
N ALA A 102 1.78 -13.44 1.08
CA ALA A 102 2.11 -13.56 2.48
C ALA A 102 3.26 -14.54 2.68
N THR A 103 4.01 -14.33 3.75
CA THR A 103 5.04 -15.25 4.22
C THR A 103 4.82 -15.54 5.69
N LEU A 104 5.01 -16.81 6.06
CA LEU A 104 5.12 -17.24 7.44
C LEU A 104 6.56 -17.65 7.72
N TRP A 105 7.21 -16.93 8.61
CA TRP A 105 8.48 -17.31 9.18
C TRP A 105 8.26 -18.09 10.47
N THR A 106 9.12 -19.10 10.70
CA THR A 106 9.14 -19.86 11.95
C THR A 106 10.59 -20.11 12.38
N ASN A 107 10.81 -20.29 13.67
CA ASN A 107 12.15 -20.61 14.21
C ASN A 107 12.56 -22.07 14.05
N GLU A 108 11.83 -22.88 13.26
CA GLU A 108 12.06 -24.33 13.11
C GLU A 108 13.44 -24.70 12.54
N THR A 109 14.02 -23.81 11.74
CA THR A 109 15.34 -24.02 11.12
C THR A 109 16.50 -23.56 11.99
N GLN A 110 16.21 -23.04 13.19
CA GLN A 110 17.27 -22.59 14.11
C GLN A 110 17.93 -23.77 14.84
N PRO A 111 19.25 -23.71 15.11
CA PRO A 111 20.01 -24.84 15.71
C PRO A 111 19.46 -25.31 17.05
N ASN A 112 18.86 -24.41 17.84
CA ASN A 112 18.29 -24.67 19.16
C ASN A 112 16.76 -24.73 19.16
N PHE A 113 16.16 -25.18 18.07
CA PHE A 113 14.71 -25.25 17.96
C PHE A 113 14.08 -26.15 19.02
N ASN A 114 13.11 -25.61 19.72
CA ASN A 114 12.27 -26.33 20.67
C ASN A 114 10.85 -26.46 20.11
N PRO A 115 10.34 -27.66 19.81
CA PRO A 115 8.98 -27.83 19.28
C PRO A 115 7.84 -27.30 20.17
N ARG A 116 8.13 -27.08 21.47
CA ARG A 116 7.17 -26.50 22.43
C ARG A 116 7.15 -24.97 22.40
N ASP A 117 8.17 -24.35 21.77
CA ASP A 117 8.34 -22.90 21.71
C ASP A 117 8.51 -22.44 20.25
N VAL A 118 7.43 -22.58 19.49
CA VAL A 118 7.40 -22.17 18.07
C VAL A 118 7.04 -20.70 17.99
N HIS A 119 8.01 -19.90 17.58
CA HIS A 119 7.77 -18.50 17.19
C HIS A 119 7.29 -18.44 15.74
N MET A 120 6.26 -17.69 15.49
CA MET A 120 5.63 -17.51 14.17
C MET A 120 5.43 -16.04 13.91
N SER A 121 5.86 -15.57 12.73
CA SER A 121 5.68 -14.19 12.27
C SER A 121 5.15 -14.18 10.83
N VAL A 122 4.12 -13.40 10.59
CA VAL A 122 3.50 -13.21 9.28
C VAL A 122 3.91 -11.86 8.71
N HIS A 123 4.29 -11.85 7.44
CA HIS A 123 4.52 -10.61 6.69
C HIS A 123 3.71 -10.67 5.40
N ILE A 124 3.24 -9.51 4.94
CA ILE A 124 2.53 -9.43 3.67
C ILE A 124 3.28 -8.57 2.65
N GLY A 125 3.06 -8.87 1.38
CA GLY A 125 3.54 -8.12 0.22
C GLY A 125 2.35 -7.63 -0.62
N SER A 126 1.87 -6.42 -0.31
CA SER A 126 0.83 -5.73 -1.05
C SER A 126 1.41 -4.63 -1.94
N GLN A 127 0.62 -4.11 -2.88
CA GLN A 127 0.89 -2.77 -3.38
C GLN A 127 0.86 -1.79 -2.20
N PRO A 128 1.68 -0.71 -2.22
CA PRO A 128 1.64 0.30 -1.18
C PRO A 128 0.23 0.92 -1.07
N PRO A 129 -0.18 1.37 0.13
CA PRO A 129 -1.40 2.17 0.29
C PRO A 129 -1.42 3.36 -0.68
N GLY A 130 -2.57 3.65 -1.25
CA GLY A 130 -2.74 4.62 -2.32
C GLY A 130 -2.37 4.11 -3.72
N MET A 131 -1.96 2.83 -3.86
CA MET A 131 -1.58 2.19 -5.12
C MET A 131 -2.21 0.80 -5.31
N ILE A 132 -3.10 0.39 -4.42
CA ILE A 132 -3.81 -0.89 -4.52
C ILE A 132 -4.82 -0.84 -5.65
N ALA A 133 -5.67 0.17 -5.68
CA ALA A 133 -6.70 0.33 -6.70
C ALA A 133 -6.63 1.74 -7.34
N PRO A 134 -6.81 1.86 -8.67
CA PRO A 134 -6.87 3.16 -9.31
C PRO A 134 -8.11 3.92 -8.84
N ILE A 135 -8.03 5.25 -8.72
CA ILE A 135 -9.18 6.05 -8.28
C ILE A 135 -10.28 6.11 -9.33
N ASN A 136 -9.92 6.07 -10.62
CA ASN A 136 -10.88 5.95 -11.72
C ASN A 136 -11.13 4.49 -12.11
N ASN A 137 -12.19 4.28 -12.83
CA ASN A 137 -12.53 2.95 -13.36
C ASN A 137 -11.91 2.71 -14.75
N PRO A 138 -11.60 1.46 -15.12
CA PRO A 138 -11.16 1.15 -16.47
C PRO A 138 -12.28 1.39 -17.49
N PRO A 139 -11.97 1.46 -18.81
CA PRO A 139 -12.98 1.57 -19.86
C PRO A 139 -14.03 0.45 -19.78
N SER A 140 -15.26 0.75 -20.19
CA SER A 140 -16.35 -0.24 -20.28
C SER A 140 -16.24 -1.18 -21.47
N GLN A 141 -15.54 -0.75 -22.54
CA GLN A 141 -15.24 -1.58 -23.71
C GLN A 141 -14.15 -2.60 -23.37
N LYS A 142 -13.90 -3.55 -24.27
CA LYS A 142 -12.78 -4.50 -24.10
C LYS A 142 -11.44 -3.75 -24.17
N TRP A 143 -10.55 -4.06 -23.26
CA TRP A 143 -9.24 -3.44 -23.15
C TRP A 143 -8.19 -4.40 -22.66
N ALA A 144 -6.94 -4.09 -22.97
CA ALA A 144 -5.78 -4.78 -22.42
C ALA A 144 -4.86 -3.77 -21.70
N VAL A 145 -4.23 -4.21 -20.63
CA VAL A 145 -3.28 -3.39 -19.89
C VAL A 145 -1.86 -3.66 -20.38
N ILE A 146 -1.13 -2.59 -20.65
CA ILE A 146 0.32 -2.71 -20.86
C ILE A 146 0.97 -3.05 -19.51
N PRO A 147 1.85 -4.08 -19.44
CA PRO A 147 2.58 -4.42 -18.23
C PRO A 147 3.31 -3.22 -17.64
N ARG A 148 3.48 -3.20 -16.32
CA ARG A 148 4.25 -2.16 -15.65
C ARG A 148 5.70 -2.19 -16.12
N GLY A 149 6.23 -1.06 -16.53
CA GLY A 149 7.59 -0.90 -17.04
C GLY A 149 8.24 0.38 -16.55
N ARG A 150 9.10 0.94 -17.39
CA ARG A 150 9.78 2.20 -17.10
C ARG A 150 8.81 3.37 -17.04
N THR A 151 9.28 4.43 -16.43
CA THR A 151 8.53 5.68 -16.29
C THR A 151 8.60 6.50 -17.58
N SER A 152 7.45 6.94 -18.08
CA SER A 152 7.34 7.84 -19.23
C SER A 152 6.50 9.06 -18.87
N GLN A 153 7.02 10.26 -19.09
CA GLN A 153 6.33 11.50 -18.80
C GLN A 153 5.32 11.82 -19.91
N VAL A 154 4.13 12.24 -19.51
CA VAL A 154 3.13 12.86 -20.39
C VAL A 154 3.53 14.31 -20.59
N ALA A 155 3.17 14.89 -21.71
CA ALA A 155 3.42 16.30 -22.05
C ALA A 155 2.10 17.02 -22.32
N LYS A 156 2.10 18.34 -22.19
CA LYS A 156 0.94 19.22 -22.39
C LYS A 156 -0.20 19.07 -21.40
N GLU A 157 0.07 18.54 -20.22
CA GLU A 157 -0.92 18.41 -19.13
C GLU A 157 -1.47 19.77 -18.70
N LYS A 158 -0.67 20.84 -18.85
CA LYS A 158 -1.09 22.22 -18.55
C LYS A 158 -2.30 22.69 -19.36
N ASP A 159 -2.46 22.16 -20.57
CA ASP A 159 -3.57 22.49 -21.46
C ASP A 159 -4.88 21.77 -21.05
N HIS A 160 -4.81 20.86 -20.06
CA HIS A 160 -5.89 19.97 -19.63
C HIS A 160 -6.05 19.93 -18.10
N LEU A 161 -5.67 21.00 -17.40
CA LEU A 161 -5.78 21.10 -15.95
C LEU A 161 -7.21 20.98 -15.44
N ASP A 162 -8.19 21.43 -16.22
CA ASP A 162 -9.62 21.31 -15.93
C ASP A 162 -10.05 19.85 -15.73
N VAL A 163 -9.49 18.93 -16.51
CA VAL A 163 -9.73 17.49 -16.36
C VAL A 163 -8.98 16.94 -15.15
N LEU A 164 -7.70 17.26 -15.03
CA LEU A 164 -6.82 16.71 -14.00
C LEU A 164 -7.21 17.17 -12.58
N GLN A 165 -7.74 18.40 -12.43
CA GLN A 165 -8.19 18.93 -11.13
C GLN A 165 -9.28 18.09 -10.47
N SER A 166 -10.08 17.35 -11.24
CA SER A 166 -11.08 16.43 -10.68
C SER A 166 -10.48 15.25 -9.95
N TYR A 167 -9.17 15.00 -10.10
CA TYR A 167 -8.42 13.87 -9.52
C TYR A 167 -7.30 14.35 -8.59
N THR A 168 -7.25 15.64 -8.26
CA THR A 168 -6.30 16.26 -7.34
C THR A 168 -6.97 16.63 -6.02
N GLY A 169 -6.21 17.11 -5.03
CA GLY A 169 -6.77 17.51 -3.73
C GLY A 169 -7.07 16.34 -2.79
N LEU A 170 -6.59 15.14 -3.11
CA LEU A 170 -6.90 13.91 -2.36
C LEU A 170 -5.94 13.67 -1.19
N GLY A 171 -5.03 14.60 -0.91
CA GLY A 171 -4.06 14.50 0.17
C GLY A 171 -2.90 13.53 -0.07
N ASN A 172 -2.86 12.87 -1.23
CA ASN A 172 -1.83 11.91 -1.59
C ASN A 172 -0.70 12.59 -2.39
N ALA A 173 0.55 12.30 -2.06
CA ALA A 173 1.71 12.77 -2.84
C ALA A 173 1.69 12.29 -4.31
N LYS A 174 1.01 11.15 -4.55
CA LYS A 174 0.78 10.57 -5.88
C LYS A 174 -0.56 9.85 -5.86
N THR A 175 -1.37 10.09 -6.88
CA THR A 175 -2.63 9.41 -7.09
C THR A 175 -2.50 8.38 -8.20
N TYR A 176 -2.88 7.13 -7.93
CA TYR A 176 -2.86 6.06 -8.91
C TYR A 176 -4.10 6.13 -9.80
N ILE A 177 -3.89 6.19 -11.12
CA ILE A 177 -4.91 6.27 -12.15
C ILE A 177 -4.65 5.26 -13.27
N LEU A 178 -5.71 4.93 -14.02
CA LEU A 178 -5.62 4.25 -15.30
C LEU A 178 -5.84 5.26 -16.42
N VAL A 179 -4.99 5.21 -17.43
CA VAL A 179 -5.14 6.03 -18.63
C VAL A 179 -5.20 5.18 -19.88
N THR A 180 -5.83 5.69 -20.93
CA THR A 180 -5.88 5.05 -22.24
C THR A 180 -4.96 5.74 -23.21
N LEU A 181 -4.30 4.98 -24.07
CA LEU A 181 -3.40 5.48 -25.10
C LEU A 181 -4.06 5.33 -26.47
N HIS A 182 -4.05 6.41 -27.26
CA HIS A 182 -4.69 6.46 -28.55
C HIS A 182 -3.73 6.98 -29.62
N LYS A 183 -3.67 6.29 -30.77
CA LYS A 183 -2.98 6.79 -31.95
C LYS A 183 -3.77 7.97 -32.53
N VAL A 184 -3.10 9.08 -32.75
CA VAL A 184 -3.69 10.29 -33.34
C VAL A 184 -2.74 10.89 -34.38
N LEU A 185 -3.29 11.64 -35.33
CA LEU A 185 -2.49 12.41 -36.25
C LEU A 185 -2.24 13.78 -35.62
N LEU A 186 -1.03 14.00 -35.15
CA LEU A 186 -0.60 15.29 -34.61
C LEU A 186 -0.02 16.16 -35.73
N SER A 187 -0.34 17.45 -35.69
CA SER A 187 0.13 18.42 -36.65
C SER A 187 0.82 19.57 -35.93
N THR A 188 2.08 19.81 -36.29
CA THR A 188 2.80 21.05 -35.96
C THR A 188 3.19 21.73 -37.25
N ARG A 189 4.43 21.53 -37.74
CA ARG A 189 4.86 21.91 -39.08
C ARG A 189 4.75 20.75 -40.09
N THR A 190 4.72 19.52 -39.56
CA THR A 190 4.55 18.28 -40.31
C THR A 190 3.56 17.39 -39.59
N HIS A 191 2.78 16.63 -40.37
CA HIS A 191 1.89 15.61 -39.79
C HIS A 191 2.71 14.37 -39.39
N TRP A 192 2.43 13.84 -38.18
CA TRP A 192 3.06 12.61 -37.69
C TRP A 192 2.10 11.83 -36.80
N ALA A 193 2.24 10.52 -36.78
CA ALA A 193 1.50 9.66 -35.88
C ALA A 193 2.01 9.88 -34.45
N GLY A 194 1.17 10.36 -33.57
CA GLY A 194 1.46 10.60 -32.16
C GLY A 194 0.58 9.74 -31.25
N VAL A 195 0.84 9.83 -29.97
CA VAL A 195 0.06 9.14 -28.93
C VAL A 195 -0.58 10.16 -28.01
N GLU A 196 -1.90 10.19 -28.01
CA GLU A 196 -2.73 10.96 -27.08
C GLU A 196 -3.00 10.12 -25.83
N VAL A 197 -2.93 10.74 -24.65
CA VAL A 197 -3.23 10.14 -23.36
C VAL A 197 -4.58 10.66 -22.89
N ARG A 198 -5.49 9.74 -22.52
CA ARG A 198 -6.82 10.09 -22.01
C ARG A 198 -7.08 9.50 -20.63
N LEU A 199 -7.78 10.25 -19.82
CA LEU A 199 -8.31 9.86 -18.51
C LEU A 199 -9.84 9.94 -18.57
N ASP A 200 -10.52 8.83 -18.32
CA ASP A 200 -11.98 8.68 -18.44
C ASP A 200 -12.52 9.23 -19.77
N GLY A 201 -11.82 8.90 -20.87
CA GLY A 201 -12.15 9.31 -22.23
C GLY A 201 -11.78 10.76 -22.61
N LYS A 202 -11.37 11.60 -21.64
CA LYS A 202 -10.96 12.98 -21.86
C LYS A 202 -9.44 13.05 -22.05
N ARG A 203 -8.99 13.83 -23.04
CA ARG A 203 -7.58 14.09 -23.27
C ARG A 203 -6.96 14.80 -22.06
N ILE A 204 -5.79 14.33 -21.64
CA ILE A 204 -4.98 14.93 -20.57
C ILE A 204 -3.56 15.27 -21.00
N GLY A 205 -3.19 14.94 -22.23
CA GLY A 205 -1.88 15.23 -22.75
C GLY A 205 -1.51 14.31 -23.93
N GLU A 206 -0.25 14.32 -24.27
CA GLU A 206 0.32 13.50 -25.33
C GLU A 206 1.73 13.02 -24.96
N LEU A 207 2.21 11.99 -25.63
CA LEU A 207 3.61 11.57 -25.50
C LEU A 207 4.48 12.33 -26.49
N SER A 208 5.73 12.61 -26.10
CA SER A 208 6.71 13.16 -27.03
C SER A 208 6.86 12.25 -28.26
N LYS A 209 7.28 12.78 -29.40
CA LYS A 209 7.45 12.00 -30.63
C LYS A 209 8.33 10.76 -30.41
N ALA A 210 9.43 10.91 -29.68
CA ALA A 210 10.36 9.81 -29.41
C ALA A 210 9.76 8.77 -28.46
N THR A 211 9.01 9.19 -27.43
CA THR A 211 8.34 8.29 -26.51
C THR A 211 7.15 7.61 -27.19
N GLY A 212 6.31 8.37 -27.89
CA GLY A 212 5.15 7.85 -28.61
C GLY A 212 5.49 6.76 -29.62
N ALA A 213 6.61 6.92 -30.34
CA ALA A 213 7.08 5.92 -31.29
C ALA A 213 7.32 4.53 -30.67
N LYS A 214 7.63 4.45 -29.38
CA LYS A 214 7.82 3.19 -28.65
C LYS A 214 6.51 2.51 -28.26
N PHE A 215 5.41 3.27 -28.21
CA PHE A 215 4.07 2.77 -27.83
C PHE A 215 3.16 2.55 -29.03
N LEU A 216 3.39 3.22 -30.16
CA LEU A 216 2.55 3.08 -31.35
C LEU A 216 2.37 1.63 -31.81
N PRO A 217 3.41 0.78 -31.88
CA PRO A 217 3.24 -0.60 -32.31
C PRO A 217 2.31 -1.41 -31.40
N ILE A 218 2.34 -1.16 -30.07
CA ILE A 218 1.44 -1.82 -29.09
C ILE A 218 0.01 -1.35 -29.31
N ILE A 219 -0.20 -0.04 -29.47
CA ILE A 219 -1.51 0.56 -29.68
C ILE A 219 -2.14 0.01 -30.96
N GLU A 220 -1.39 0.01 -32.06
CA GLU A 220 -1.85 -0.53 -33.35
C GLU A 220 -2.16 -2.03 -33.27
N HIS A 221 -1.34 -2.79 -32.54
CA HIS A 221 -1.57 -4.21 -32.34
C HIS A 221 -2.85 -4.47 -31.54
N TYR A 222 -3.03 -3.80 -30.40
CA TYR A 222 -4.25 -3.98 -29.57
C TYR A 222 -5.50 -3.46 -30.29
N ASP A 223 -5.41 -2.35 -31.02
CA ASP A 223 -6.50 -1.84 -31.86
C ASP A 223 -6.91 -2.89 -32.93
N SER A 224 -5.96 -3.59 -33.53
CA SER A 224 -6.25 -4.67 -34.49
C SER A 224 -6.97 -5.88 -33.88
N LEU A 225 -6.84 -6.07 -32.54
CA LEU A 225 -7.56 -7.06 -31.74
C LEU A 225 -8.90 -6.53 -31.20
N GLY A 226 -9.25 -5.27 -31.49
CA GLY A 226 -10.45 -4.60 -30.96
C GLY A 226 -10.34 -4.27 -29.47
N LEU A 227 -9.12 -4.07 -28.96
CA LEU A 227 -8.84 -3.77 -27.55
C LEU A 227 -8.38 -2.34 -27.38
N ILE A 228 -8.92 -1.64 -26.39
CA ILE A 228 -8.37 -0.35 -25.95
C ILE A 228 -7.07 -0.58 -25.20
N THR A 229 -6.04 0.20 -25.53
CA THR A 229 -4.76 0.16 -24.82
C THR A 229 -4.85 0.96 -23.52
N VAL A 230 -4.72 0.27 -22.39
CA VAL A 230 -4.72 0.88 -21.05
C VAL A 230 -3.35 0.77 -20.43
N CYS A 231 -2.92 1.75 -19.66
CA CYS A 231 -1.72 1.65 -18.84
C CYS A 231 -1.91 2.29 -17.46
N HIS A 232 -1.06 1.82 -16.54
CA HIS A 232 -0.95 2.39 -15.20
C HIS A 232 -0.27 3.75 -15.27
N ALA A 233 -0.80 4.72 -14.54
CA ALA A 233 -0.19 6.05 -14.44
C ALA A 233 -0.32 6.62 -13.03
N TYR A 234 0.49 7.60 -12.74
CA TYR A 234 0.47 8.35 -11.49
C TYR A 234 0.29 9.82 -11.81
N LEU A 235 -0.68 10.42 -11.15
CA LEU A 235 -0.89 11.84 -11.12
C LEU A 235 -0.20 12.40 -9.87
N ARG A 236 0.71 13.35 -10.07
CA ARG A 236 1.33 14.14 -9.01
C ARG A 236 0.74 15.53 -9.06
N GLU A 237 0.23 16.00 -7.94
CA GLU A 237 -0.23 17.36 -7.76
C GLU A 237 0.96 18.29 -7.43
N ALA A 238 0.95 19.47 -8.03
CA ALA A 238 1.81 20.59 -7.67
C ALA A 238 0.94 21.85 -7.57
N PRO A 239 1.35 22.91 -6.82
CA PRO A 239 0.49 24.06 -6.53
C PRO A 239 -0.14 24.74 -7.74
N THR A 240 0.51 24.69 -8.91
CA THR A 240 0.05 25.34 -10.15
C THR A 240 0.08 24.41 -11.35
N SER A 241 0.31 23.10 -11.15
CA SER A 241 0.44 22.13 -12.23
C SER A 241 0.01 20.76 -11.76
N ALA A 242 -0.22 19.88 -12.70
CA ALA A 242 -0.41 18.47 -12.48
C ALA A 242 0.51 17.70 -13.43
N GLU A 243 1.21 16.71 -12.95
CA GLU A 243 2.14 15.89 -13.74
C GLU A 243 1.62 14.47 -13.83
N VAL A 244 1.51 13.94 -15.03
CA VAL A 244 1.11 12.56 -15.28
C VAL A 244 2.30 11.74 -15.76
N THR A 245 2.55 10.65 -15.06
CA THR A 245 3.66 9.76 -15.35
C THR A 245 3.13 8.35 -15.61
N LEU A 246 3.36 7.83 -16.80
CA LEU A 246 3.02 6.46 -17.16
C LEU A 246 4.00 5.47 -16.52
N LYS A 247 3.49 4.29 -16.15
CA LYS A 247 4.26 3.13 -15.70
C LYS A 247 3.95 1.97 -16.65
N ALA A 248 4.58 1.95 -17.81
CA ALA A 248 4.25 1.03 -18.88
C ALA A 248 5.51 0.51 -19.56
N ALA A 249 5.51 -0.75 -19.94
CA ALA A 249 6.52 -1.35 -20.78
C ALA A 249 6.43 -0.79 -22.22
N THR A 250 7.55 -0.57 -22.87
CA THR A 250 7.59 -0.27 -24.29
C THR A 250 7.42 -1.54 -25.10
N PHE A 251 7.18 -1.42 -26.41
CA PHE A 251 7.02 -2.58 -27.29
C PHE A 251 8.21 -3.56 -27.19
N GLU A 252 9.42 -3.05 -27.10
CA GLU A 252 10.64 -3.85 -27.00
C GLU A 252 10.78 -4.59 -25.66
N GLU A 253 10.05 -4.13 -24.62
CA GLU A 253 10.07 -4.73 -23.27
C GLU A 253 8.93 -5.74 -23.07
N MET A 254 8.00 -5.86 -24.02
CA MET A 254 6.87 -6.80 -23.94
C MET A 254 7.26 -8.22 -24.32
N THR A 255 6.65 -9.17 -23.64
CA THR A 255 6.79 -10.59 -23.97
C THR A 255 5.77 -11.02 -25.02
N ASP A 256 5.99 -12.17 -25.68
CA ASP A 256 5.01 -12.76 -26.58
C ASP A 256 3.66 -13.00 -25.91
N LYS A 257 3.65 -13.35 -24.63
CA LYS A 257 2.42 -13.48 -23.85
C LYS A 257 1.65 -12.16 -23.79
N ASP A 258 2.35 -11.06 -23.52
CA ASP A 258 1.71 -9.75 -23.40
C ASP A 258 1.12 -9.28 -24.72
N LEU A 259 1.73 -9.66 -25.84
CA LEU A 259 1.27 -9.29 -27.18
C LEU A 259 0.14 -10.19 -27.67
N TYR A 260 0.31 -11.51 -27.61
CA TYR A 260 -0.61 -12.46 -28.28
C TYR A 260 -1.65 -13.10 -27.34
N ALA A 261 -1.45 -12.99 -26.03
CA ALA A 261 -2.41 -13.46 -25.01
C ALA A 261 -2.50 -12.47 -23.84
N PRO A 262 -2.78 -11.17 -24.10
CA PRO A 262 -2.83 -10.16 -23.04
C PRO A 262 -3.97 -10.48 -22.06
N ASP A 263 -3.77 -10.05 -20.81
CA ASP A 263 -4.85 -10.11 -19.82
C ASP A 263 -5.94 -9.09 -20.19
N ILE A 264 -7.12 -9.57 -20.55
CA ILE A 264 -8.24 -8.74 -20.98
C ILE A 264 -9.08 -8.35 -19.76
N CYS A 265 -9.29 -7.05 -19.56
CA CYS A 265 -10.08 -6.46 -18.46
C CYS A 265 -9.66 -6.98 -17.07
N PRO A 266 -8.36 -7.01 -16.74
CA PRO A 266 -7.88 -7.64 -15.49
C PRO A 266 -8.29 -6.86 -14.23
N ILE A 267 -8.60 -5.57 -14.34
CA ILE A 267 -9.05 -4.73 -13.23
C ILE A 267 -10.57 -4.55 -13.34
N PRO A 268 -11.33 -4.93 -12.30
CA PRO A 268 -12.79 -4.83 -12.34
C PRO A 268 -13.26 -3.37 -12.21
N GLN A 269 -14.52 -3.15 -12.59
CA GLN A 269 -15.23 -1.92 -12.25
C GLN A 269 -15.49 -1.87 -10.74
N LEU A 270 -15.19 -0.75 -10.12
CA LEU A 270 -15.44 -0.51 -8.70
C LEU A 270 -16.54 0.55 -8.54
N VAL A 271 -17.12 0.63 -7.35
CA VAL A 271 -18.00 1.76 -7.02
C VAL A 271 -17.24 3.09 -7.25
N PRO A 272 -17.94 4.18 -7.59
CA PRO A 272 -17.29 5.48 -7.80
C PRO A 272 -16.40 5.85 -6.62
N TYR A 273 -15.26 6.48 -6.92
CA TYR A 273 -14.37 6.98 -5.87
C TYR A 273 -15.06 8.07 -5.04
N ALA A 274 -14.94 7.97 -3.72
CA ALA A 274 -15.40 8.97 -2.78
C ALA A 274 -14.21 9.47 -1.95
N SER A 275 -14.12 10.79 -1.76
CA SER A 275 -13.06 11.41 -0.94
C SER A 275 -13.18 11.06 0.54
N ASP A 276 -14.41 10.83 1.03
CA ASP A 276 -14.67 10.31 2.36
C ASP A 276 -14.94 8.80 2.28
N PRO A 277 -14.01 7.94 2.71
CA PRO A 277 -14.16 6.48 2.63
C PRO A 277 -15.24 5.92 3.56
N TYR A 278 -15.69 6.67 4.56
CA TYR A 278 -16.79 6.26 5.43
C TYR A 278 -18.17 6.30 4.75
N THR A 279 -18.26 6.92 3.58
CA THR A 279 -19.50 6.93 2.76
C THR A 279 -19.74 5.60 2.04
N TYR A 280 -18.73 4.74 1.93
CA TYR A 280 -18.89 3.42 1.34
C TYR A 280 -19.73 2.50 2.23
N ASN A 281 -20.65 1.75 1.61
CA ASN A 281 -21.40 0.72 2.30
C ASN A 281 -20.54 -0.56 2.43
N VAL A 282 -19.76 -0.63 3.50
CA VAL A 282 -18.88 -1.76 3.79
C VAL A 282 -19.60 -2.75 4.71
N PRO A 283 -19.77 -4.02 4.33
CA PRO A 283 -20.39 -5.01 5.20
C PRO A 283 -19.52 -5.31 6.43
N GLY A 284 -20.16 -5.54 7.59
CA GLY A 284 -19.49 -6.03 8.80
C GLY A 284 -18.94 -7.43 8.57
N ARG A 285 -17.68 -7.65 8.89
CA ARG A 285 -16.95 -8.89 8.56
C ARG A 285 -16.07 -9.41 9.69
N TYR A 286 -16.17 -8.81 10.87
CA TYR A 286 -15.49 -9.30 12.04
C TYR A 286 -15.94 -10.73 12.37
N ARG A 287 -14.97 -11.58 12.66
CA ARG A 287 -15.21 -12.96 13.10
C ARG A 287 -14.47 -13.18 14.41
N PRO A 288 -15.18 -13.35 15.52
CA PRO A 288 -14.55 -13.71 16.77
C PRO A 288 -13.86 -15.06 16.62
N ASN A 289 -12.62 -15.15 17.10
CA ASN A 289 -11.90 -16.41 17.08
C ASN A 289 -12.42 -17.33 18.20
N LEU A 290 -13.35 -18.20 17.86
CA LEU A 290 -13.97 -19.13 18.81
C LEU A 290 -13.08 -20.35 19.13
N GLU A 291 -12.06 -20.61 18.29
CA GLU A 291 -11.24 -21.83 18.41
C GLU A 291 -10.10 -21.71 19.43
N ASP A 292 -9.56 -20.51 19.66
CA ASP A 292 -8.41 -20.31 20.54
C ASP A 292 -8.77 -20.11 22.01
N ASN A 293 -10.06 -19.91 22.34
CA ASN A 293 -10.51 -19.80 23.73
C ASN A 293 -10.39 -21.11 24.53
N HIS A 294 -10.17 -22.25 23.88
CA HIS A 294 -10.04 -23.56 24.55
C HIS A 294 -8.58 -23.98 24.80
N ALA A 295 -7.57 -23.36 24.19
CA ALA A 295 -6.17 -23.76 24.30
C ALA A 295 -5.37 -23.03 25.40
N TYR A 296 -5.85 -21.90 25.88
CA TYR A 296 -5.27 -21.18 27.02
C TYR A 296 -6.19 -21.29 28.22
N GLY A 297 -5.83 -22.21 29.13
CA GLY A 297 -6.43 -22.28 30.46
C GLY A 297 -6.48 -20.90 31.08
N VAL A 298 -7.68 -20.53 31.48
CA VAL A 298 -8.08 -19.28 32.12
C VAL A 298 -7.03 -18.82 33.15
N ARG A 299 -6.08 -17.98 32.74
CA ARG A 299 -5.44 -17.09 33.70
C ARG A 299 -6.50 -16.01 34.00
N LYS A 300 -7.06 -16.09 35.18
CA LYS A 300 -7.95 -15.08 35.78
C LYS A 300 -7.26 -13.71 35.73
N TYR A 301 -7.51 -12.95 34.67
CA TYR A 301 -7.37 -11.50 34.76
C TYR A 301 -8.71 -10.96 35.21
N GLY A 302 -8.67 -10.12 36.24
CA GLY A 302 -9.83 -9.56 36.91
C GLY A 302 -10.81 -8.93 35.93
N LYS A 303 -12.09 -9.02 36.27
CA LYS A 303 -13.23 -8.44 35.55
C LYS A 303 -12.92 -7.01 35.10
N PRO A 304 -13.12 -6.65 33.80
CA PRO A 304 -13.10 -5.25 33.42
C PRO A 304 -14.27 -4.53 34.12
N HIS A 305 -13.94 -3.48 34.85
CA HIS A 305 -14.91 -2.56 35.39
C HIS A 305 -15.59 -1.85 34.20
N TYR A 306 -16.83 -2.19 33.93
CA TYR A 306 -17.72 -1.39 33.11
C TYR A 306 -18.03 -0.09 33.85
N SER A 307 -17.37 0.99 33.51
CA SER A 307 -17.78 2.34 33.85
C SER A 307 -18.79 2.84 32.84
N ASN A 308 -19.97 3.15 33.33
CA ASN A 308 -21.14 3.73 32.67
C ASN A 308 -20.81 4.90 31.74
N PRO A 309 -21.33 4.95 30.47
CA PRO A 309 -21.09 6.04 29.55
C PRO A 309 -22.08 7.19 29.83
N SER A 310 -21.81 8.03 30.79
CA SER A 310 -22.50 9.29 30.96
C SER A 310 -21.56 10.35 31.54
N ARG A 311 -20.78 10.96 30.67
CA ARG A 311 -20.26 12.34 30.71
C ARG A 311 -19.25 12.55 29.57
N LEU A 312 -19.78 12.90 28.42
CA LEU A 312 -18.98 13.50 27.33
C LEU A 312 -18.59 14.91 27.72
N GLY A 313 -17.39 15.05 28.27
CA GLY A 313 -16.70 16.34 28.34
C GLY A 313 -15.76 16.41 27.13
N TYR A 314 -16.02 17.36 26.24
CA TYR A 314 -15.13 17.71 25.13
C TYR A 314 -13.76 18.08 25.67
N ARG A 315 -12.78 17.21 25.50
CA ARG A 315 -11.35 17.58 25.56
C ARG A 315 -10.84 17.62 24.14
N GLN A 316 -10.54 18.82 23.65
CA GLN A 316 -9.79 19.04 22.42
C GLN A 316 -8.50 18.21 22.47
N ALA A 317 -8.44 17.18 21.61
CA ALA A 317 -7.18 16.49 21.34
C ALA A 317 -6.35 17.40 20.43
N ASN A 318 -5.23 17.90 20.95
CA ASN A 318 -4.17 18.44 20.14
C ASN A 318 -3.64 17.31 19.22
N THR A 319 -4.09 17.28 17.99
CA THR A 319 -3.51 16.46 16.93
C THR A 319 -2.20 17.09 16.49
N GLY A 320 -1.12 16.79 17.23
CA GLY A 320 0.23 16.95 16.72
C GLY A 320 0.43 15.98 15.57
N LEU A 321 0.59 16.50 14.37
CA LEU A 321 1.05 15.80 13.17
C LEU A 321 2.28 14.95 13.51
N ARG A 322 2.11 13.64 13.68
CA ARG A 322 3.21 12.68 13.63
C ARG A 322 3.62 12.52 12.17
N ALA A 323 4.53 13.38 11.71
CA ALA A 323 5.22 13.20 10.45
C ALA A 323 5.87 11.79 10.45
N ASN A 324 5.65 11.03 9.40
CA ASN A 324 6.28 9.74 9.16
C ASN A 324 7.80 9.95 9.14
N LYS A 325 8.49 9.48 10.18
CA LYS A 325 9.91 9.81 10.43
C LYS A 325 10.77 8.92 9.54
N ASN A 326 11.50 9.53 8.62
CA ASN A 326 12.37 8.82 7.68
C ASN A 326 13.70 8.49 8.36
N TYR A 327 14.07 7.19 8.39
CA TYR A 327 15.32 6.71 8.99
C TYR A 327 16.56 7.35 8.37
N THR A 328 16.56 7.66 7.07
CA THR A 328 17.66 8.35 6.40
C THR A 328 17.87 9.77 6.92
N ILE A 329 16.77 10.52 7.13
CA ILE A 329 16.83 11.86 7.71
C ILE A 329 17.28 11.80 9.17
N TYR A 330 16.83 10.81 9.94
CA TYR A 330 17.32 10.55 11.28
C TYR A 330 18.84 10.33 11.31
N LEU A 331 19.38 9.50 10.41
CA LEU A 331 20.82 9.26 10.30
C LEU A 331 21.58 10.54 9.94
N LEU A 332 21.08 11.37 9.03
CA LEU A 332 21.69 12.66 8.72
C LEU A 332 21.72 13.58 9.94
N CYS A 333 20.61 13.68 10.70
CA CYS A 333 20.57 14.43 11.94
C CYS A 333 21.52 13.89 13.01
N LEU A 334 21.69 12.56 13.07
CA LEU A 334 22.59 11.90 14.01
C LEU A 334 24.07 12.19 13.69
N PHE A 335 24.48 12.05 12.40
CA PHE A 335 25.87 12.23 12.01
C PHE A 335 26.30 13.70 11.98
N PHE A 336 25.47 14.62 11.47
CA PHE A 336 25.84 16.03 11.28
C PHE A 336 25.49 16.94 12.46
N GLY A 337 24.53 16.56 13.30
CA GLY A 337 24.08 17.39 14.42
C GLY A 337 23.75 16.62 15.68
N GLY A 338 24.17 15.36 15.77
CA GLY A 338 23.83 14.48 16.87
C GLY A 338 24.41 14.92 18.22
N TYR A 339 25.58 15.56 18.23
CA TYR A 339 26.16 16.12 19.42
C TYR A 339 25.33 17.29 20.03
N LEU A 340 24.51 17.97 19.22
CA LEU A 340 23.51 18.95 19.64
C LEU A 340 22.13 18.36 19.86
N GLY A 341 21.96 17.03 19.69
CA GLY A 341 20.70 16.33 19.89
C GLY A 341 19.68 16.48 18.75
N LEU A 342 20.08 16.91 17.53
CA LEU A 342 19.16 17.12 16.39
C LEU A 342 18.36 15.87 16.06
N HIS A 343 18.93 14.68 16.18
CA HIS A 343 18.24 13.40 15.96
C HIS A 343 17.13 13.15 17.00
N TYR A 344 17.28 13.62 18.26
CA TYR A 344 16.22 13.55 19.27
C TYR A 344 15.11 14.56 19.02
N TYR A 345 15.45 15.79 18.59
CA TYR A 345 14.45 16.77 18.16
C TYR A 345 13.65 16.24 16.96
N TYR A 346 14.31 15.65 15.97
CA TYR A 346 13.66 15.03 14.83
C TYR A 346 12.69 13.91 15.26
N LEU A 347 13.06 13.12 16.26
CA LEU A 347 12.18 12.07 16.82
C LEU A 347 11.05 12.63 17.70
N GLY A 348 11.05 13.95 17.98
CA GLY A 348 10.08 14.59 18.88
C GLY A 348 10.34 14.33 20.36
N LYS A 349 11.52 13.84 20.71
CA LYS A 349 11.96 13.60 22.10
C LYS A 349 12.65 14.88 22.66
N ILE A 350 11.85 15.95 22.80
CA ILE A 350 12.33 17.30 23.11
C ILE A 350 13.22 17.31 24.36
N GLY A 351 12.84 16.60 25.42
CA GLY A 351 13.60 16.54 26.68
C GLY A 351 15.03 16.01 26.49
N MET A 352 15.19 14.92 25.70
CA MET A 352 16.50 14.36 25.35
C MET A 352 17.27 15.29 24.41
N GLY A 353 16.59 15.94 23.48
CA GLY A 353 17.19 16.96 22.61
C GLY A 353 17.80 18.12 23.41
N VAL A 354 17.06 18.68 24.35
CA VAL A 354 17.54 19.75 25.25
C VAL A 354 18.71 19.27 26.10
N LEU A 355 18.63 18.07 26.66
CA LEU A 355 19.74 17.50 27.46
C LEU A 355 21.03 17.40 26.62
N TYR A 356 20.95 16.90 25.39
CA TYR A 356 22.09 16.82 24.48
C TYR A 356 22.61 18.17 24.06
N THR A 357 21.75 19.16 23.82
CA THR A 357 22.15 20.54 23.50
C THR A 357 22.90 21.17 24.66
N CYS A 358 22.39 21.00 25.90
CA CYS A 358 23.02 21.60 27.11
C CYS A 358 24.33 20.92 27.53
N THR A 359 24.50 19.63 27.16
CA THR A 359 25.68 18.84 27.58
C THR A 359 26.61 18.47 26.42
N ALA A 360 26.45 19.09 25.25
CA ALA A 360 27.15 18.74 24.02
C ALA A 360 27.20 17.23 23.74
N GLY A 361 26.00 16.63 23.69
CA GLY A 361 25.84 15.20 23.42
C GLY A 361 26.30 14.30 24.58
N LEU A 362 26.00 14.71 25.82
CA LEU A 362 26.48 14.04 27.04
C LEU A 362 28.02 13.89 27.04
N PHE A 363 28.69 15.01 26.83
CA PHE A 363 30.15 15.06 26.71
C PHE A 363 30.67 14.19 25.55
N MET A 364 29.92 14.12 24.42
CA MET A 364 30.18 13.33 23.23
C MET A 364 30.08 11.83 23.43
N ILE A 365 30.10 11.28 24.63
CA ILE A 365 30.01 9.85 24.91
C ILE A 365 28.61 9.28 24.47
N GLY A 366 27.54 10.02 24.80
CA GLY A 366 26.18 9.67 24.42
C GLY A 366 26.02 9.67 22.91
N TRP A 367 26.53 10.67 22.22
CA TRP A 367 26.49 10.76 20.76
C TRP A 367 27.24 9.61 20.08
N ILE A 368 28.44 9.24 20.56
CA ILE A 368 29.20 8.09 20.05
C ILE A 368 28.41 6.80 20.26
N ALA A 369 27.77 6.62 21.40
CA ALA A 369 26.93 5.45 21.68
C ALA A 369 25.72 5.34 20.72
N ASP A 370 25.11 6.48 20.39
CA ASP A 370 23.99 6.54 19.43
C ASP A 370 24.45 6.25 17.99
N ILE A 371 25.66 6.68 17.60
CA ILE A 371 26.25 6.33 16.29
C ILE A 371 26.55 4.83 16.19
N LEU A 372 27.06 4.23 17.28
CA LEU A 372 27.34 2.79 17.29
C LEU A 372 26.09 1.91 17.28
N ASN A 373 24.94 2.45 17.72
CA ASN A 373 23.68 1.73 17.73
C ASN A 373 22.47 2.60 17.28
N PRO A 374 22.43 3.09 16.03
CA PRO A 374 21.45 4.08 15.59
C PRO A 374 20.02 3.54 15.57
N ARG A 375 19.81 2.24 15.40
CA ARG A 375 18.48 1.62 15.43
C ARG A 375 17.82 1.68 16.79
N ARG A 376 18.57 1.59 17.87
CA ARG A 376 18.05 1.67 19.24
C ARG A 376 17.45 3.07 19.52
N GLY A 377 18.06 4.14 19.02
CA GLY A 377 17.56 5.50 19.18
C GLY A 377 16.30 5.79 18.37
N PHE A 378 16.19 5.20 17.18
CA PHE A 378 15.07 5.43 16.24
C PHE A 378 13.78 4.73 16.69
N HIS A 379 13.87 3.51 17.24
CA HIS A 379 12.72 2.68 17.64
C HIS A 379 12.33 2.81 19.13
N SER A 380 13.14 3.48 19.95
CA SER A 380 12.85 3.76 21.36
C SER A 380 12.00 5.03 21.52
#